data_1d90f7d7469f7c6f10a8351e360da8ce
#
_entry.id   1d90f7d7469f7c6f10a8351e360da8ce
#
_cell.length_a   1.000
_cell.length_b   1.000
_cell.length_c   1.000
_cell.angle_alpha   90.00
_cell.angle_beta   90.00
_cell.angle_gamma   90.00
#
_symmetry.space_group_name_H-M   'P 1'
#
loop_
_entity.id
_entity.type
_entity.pdbx_description
1 polymer ?
#
loop_
_entity_poly.entity_id
_entity_poly.type
_entity_poly.pdbx_seq_one_letter_code
_entity_poly.pdbx_strand_id
1 'polypeptide(L)'
;MKIEYPLIIHKAEEGGYWAEFPDLPGCITEGDSEEEVLSMAKDALSGWLAVRFERNFSIPETKILKGKNVRWVEPDPGVGIPLMIRKIRNEMGLSQKEVAHRLHIAYQSYQAWENPKVANPTLKQLSKLAGAVGKKLVIDMI
;
A
#
# COMPACT_ATOMS: atom_id res chain seq x y z
N MET A 1 1.31 -5.15 -10.19
CA MET A 1 0.59 -4.03 -9.51
C MET A 1 1.17 -3.81 -8.13
N LYS A 2 1.34 -2.57 -7.72
CA LYS A 2 1.81 -2.23 -6.37
C LYS A 2 1.11 -0.97 -5.86
N ILE A 3 1.10 -0.80 -4.53
CA ILE A 3 0.58 0.40 -3.89
C ILE A 3 1.75 1.36 -3.72
N GLU A 4 1.71 2.49 -4.40
CA GLU A 4 2.72 3.55 -4.27
C GLU A 4 2.11 4.91 -4.55
N TYR A 5 2.69 5.95 -3.96
CA TYR A 5 2.22 7.31 -4.11
C TYR A 5 3.38 8.28 -4.32
N PRO A 6 3.17 9.35 -5.11
CA PRO A 6 4.20 10.36 -5.30
C PRO A 6 4.33 11.24 -4.07
N LEU A 7 5.56 11.48 -3.68
CA LEU A 7 5.97 12.34 -2.58
C LEU A 7 6.70 13.54 -3.17
N ILE A 8 6.34 14.75 -2.73
CA ILE A 8 7.05 15.96 -3.09
C ILE A 8 7.94 16.36 -1.92
N ILE A 9 9.25 16.48 -2.19
CA ILE A 9 10.24 16.88 -1.18
C ILE A 9 10.55 18.37 -1.34
N HIS A 10 10.51 19.09 -0.22
CA HIS A 10 10.82 20.53 -0.16
C HIS A 10 11.97 20.76 0.80
N LYS A 11 12.81 21.75 0.49
CA LYS A 11 13.82 22.22 1.43
C LYS A 11 13.15 23.12 2.45
N ALA A 12 13.43 22.88 3.74
CA ALA A 12 12.96 23.75 4.81
C ALA A 12 13.86 24.97 4.94
N GLU A 13 13.30 26.14 5.28
CA GLU A 13 14.05 27.39 5.42
C GLU A 13 15.10 27.32 6.53
N GLU A 14 14.82 26.59 7.61
CA GLU A 14 15.70 26.45 8.78
C GLU A 14 16.65 25.26 8.67
N GLY A 15 16.77 24.63 7.49
CA GLY A 15 17.56 23.43 7.30
C GLY A 15 16.69 22.18 7.30
N GLY A 16 17.25 21.11 6.74
CA GLY A 16 16.50 19.88 6.57
C GLY A 16 15.49 19.94 5.44
N TYR A 17 14.53 19.01 5.48
CA TYR A 17 13.53 18.83 4.44
C TYR A 17 12.16 18.55 5.06
N TRP A 18 11.12 18.90 4.33
CA TRP A 18 9.78 18.41 4.60
C TRP A 18 9.19 17.83 3.32
N ALA A 19 8.20 16.97 3.43
CA ALA A 19 7.63 16.30 2.28
C ALA A 19 6.15 16.05 2.48
N GLU A 20 5.44 15.98 1.37
CA GLU A 20 4.00 15.77 1.36
C GLU A 20 3.59 14.79 0.28
N PHE A 21 2.55 14.02 0.56
CA PHE A 21 1.86 13.22 -0.45
C PHE A 21 0.65 14.00 -0.94
N PRO A 22 0.70 14.58 -2.16
CA PRO A 22 -0.40 15.41 -2.64
C PRO A 22 -1.73 14.68 -2.78
N ASP A 23 -1.68 13.36 -3.02
CA ASP A 23 -2.89 12.54 -3.13
C ASP A 23 -3.47 12.11 -1.78
N LEU A 24 -2.76 12.34 -0.68
CA LEU A 24 -3.13 11.89 0.66
C LEU A 24 -3.20 13.10 1.60
N PRO A 25 -4.39 13.72 1.73
CA PRO A 25 -4.53 14.93 2.56
C PRO A 25 -4.03 14.73 3.99
N GLY A 26 -3.16 15.62 4.43
CA GLY A 26 -2.60 15.59 5.77
C GLY A 26 -1.43 14.63 5.98
N CYS A 27 -1.03 13.88 4.96
CA CYS A 27 0.13 12.99 5.05
C CYS A 27 1.41 13.77 4.73
N ILE A 28 2.02 14.32 5.78
CA ILE A 28 3.20 15.19 5.73
C ILE A 28 4.25 14.65 6.67
N THR A 29 5.52 14.82 6.32
CA THR A 29 6.63 14.40 7.15
C THR A 29 7.83 15.35 7.00
N GLU A 30 8.85 15.17 7.82
CA GLU A 30 10.07 15.96 7.78
C GLU A 30 11.28 15.11 8.17
N GLY A 31 12.46 15.60 7.88
CA GLY A 31 13.72 14.96 8.23
C GLY A 31 14.92 15.86 7.93
N ASP A 32 16.07 15.51 8.48
CA ASP A 32 17.30 16.30 8.32
C ASP A 32 18.02 16.02 7.00
N SER A 33 17.70 14.91 6.34
CA SER A 33 18.27 14.52 5.05
C SER A 33 17.18 13.96 4.15
N GLU A 34 17.44 13.85 2.84
CA GLU A 34 16.52 13.20 1.91
C GLU A 34 16.28 11.74 2.30
N GLU A 35 17.32 11.02 2.70
CA GLU A 35 17.22 9.63 3.14
C GLU A 35 16.28 9.49 4.35
N GLU A 36 16.44 10.36 5.34
CA GLU A 36 15.55 10.37 6.51
C GLU A 36 14.13 10.72 6.16
N VAL A 37 13.91 11.72 5.30
CA VAL A 37 12.58 12.09 4.83
C VAL A 37 11.89 10.92 4.11
N LEU A 38 12.62 10.18 3.28
CA LEU A 38 12.05 9.02 2.59
C LEU A 38 11.66 7.91 3.56
N SER A 39 12.49 7.67 4.57
CA SER A 39 12.17 6.70 5.62
C SER A 39 10.95 7.10 6.42
N MET A 40 10.89 8.37 6.85
CA MET A 40 9.75 8.92 7.59
C MET A 40 8.47 8.94 6.73
N ALA A 41 8.62 9.19 5.42
CA ALA A 41 7.50 9.18 4.48
C ALA A 41 6.89 7.79 4.36
N LYS A 42 7.72 6.76 4.31
CA LYS A 42 7.25 5.37 4.27
C LYS A 42 6.41 5.03 5.51
N ASP A 43 6.88 5.44 6.68
CA ASP A 43 6.16 5.24 7.94
C ASP A 43 4.83 6.01 7.96
N ALA A 44 4.85 7.27 7.54
CA ALA A 44 3.66 8.11 7.49
C ALA A 44 2.63 7.55 6.51
N LEU A 45 3.07 7.12 5.32
CA LEU A 45 2.22 6.50 4.32
C LEU A 45 1.58 5.21 4.85
N SER A 46 2.38 4.35 5.47
CA SER A 46 1.90 3.08 6.02
C SER A 46 0.83 3.30 7.08
N GLY A 47 1.06 4.22 8.00
CA GLY A 47 0.09 4.58 9.05
C GLY A 47 -1.19 5.20 8.47
N TRP A 48 -1.04 6.10 7.51
CA TRP A 48 -2.18 6.77 6.88
C TRP A 48 -3.11 5.77 6.16
N LEU A 49 -2.52 4.86 5.39
CA LEU A 49 -3.27 3.83 4.66
C LEU A 49 -3.94 2.83 5.61
N ALA A 50 -3.25 2.43 6.68
CA ALA A 50 -3.81 1.51 7.68
C ALA A 50 -5.04 2.12 8.37
N VAL A 51 -5.01 3.41 8.69
CA VAL A 51 -6.16 4.12 9.28
C VAL A 51 -7.33 4.20 8.30
N ARG A 52 -7.06 4.46 7.02
CA ARG A 52 -8.10 4.47 5.98
C ARG A 52 -8.80 3.11 5.89
N PHE A 53 -8.02 2.04 5.90
CA PHE A 53 -8.58 0.69 5.90
C PHE A 53 -9.45 0.45 7.15
N GLU A 54 -8.94 0.78 8.33
CA GLU A 54 -9.63 0.57 9.60
C GLU A 54 -10.98 1.31 9.66
N ARG A 55 -11.05 2.49 9.04
CA ARG A 55 -12.27 3.29 8.97
C ARG A 55 -13.18 2.95 7.78
N ASN A 56 -12.86 1.90 7.05
CA ASN A 56 -13.61 1.49 5.85
C ASN A 56 -13.64 2.54 4.75
N PHE A 57 -12.65 3.42 4.69
CA PHE A 57 -12.52 4.36 3.59
C PHE A 57 -11.77 3.72 2.42
N SER A 58 -12.11 4.11 1.20
CA SER A 58 -11.33 3.73 0.03
C SER A 58 -9.96 4.40 0.08
N ILE A 59 -8.94 3.72 -0.46
CA ILE A 59 -7.63 4.35 -0.64
C ILE A 59 -7.68 5.25 -1.89
N PRO A 60 -7.07 6.45 -1.84
CA PRO A 60 -7.10 7.37 -2.97
C PRO A 60 -6.41 6.79 -4.21
N GLU A 61 -6.95 7.16 -5.36
CA GLU A 61 -6.26 6.92 -6.63
C GLU A 61 -5.03 7.83 -6.72
N THR A 62 -3.97 7.30 -7.29
CA THR A 62 -2.75 8.07 -7.49
C THR A 62 -2.79 8.83 -8.82
N LYS A 63 -2.29 10.07 -8.81
CA LYS A 63 -2.09 10.87 -10.01
C LYS A 63 -0.64 10.75 -10.44
N ILE A 64 -0.41 10.71 -11.77
CA ILE A 64 0.95 10.69 -12.28
C ILE A 64 1.57 12.07 -12.06
N LEU A 65 2.67 12.11 -11.29
CA LEU A 65 3.39 13.32 -10.98
C LEU A 65 4.88 13.10 -11.26
N LYS A 66 5.48 14.06 -11.96
CA LYS A 66 6.90 14.02 -12.35
C LYS A 66 7.57 15.32 -11.92
N GLY A 67 8.86 15.25 -11.62
CA GLY A 67 9.65 16.41 -11.25
C GLY A 67 10.93 16.00 -10.54
N LYS A 68 11.87 16.95 -10.41
CA LYS A 68 13.17 16.70 -9.74
C LYS A 68 13.02 16.39 -8.26
N ASN A 69 12.00 16.94 -7.62
CA ASN A 69 11.73 16.79 -6.20
C ASN A 69 10.63 15.77 -5.91
N VAL A 70 10.26 14.96 -6.89
CA VAL A 70 9.24 13.91 -6.75
C VAL A 70 9.92 12.56 -6.58
N ARG A 71 9.44 11.79 -5.59
CA ARG A 71 9.85 10.40 -5.37
C ARG A 71 8.60 9.55 -5.20
N TRP A 72 8.61 8.36 -5.76
CA TRP A 72 7.54 7.39 -5.56
C TRP A 72 7.85 6.53 -4.34
N VAL A 73 6.90 6.46 -3.42
CA VAL A 73 7.08 5.78 -2.13
C VAL A 73 6.05 4.65 -1.99
N GLU A 74 6.55 3.47 -1.62
CA GLU A 74 5.72 2.33 -1.27
C GLU A 74 5.58 2.26 0.26
N PRO A 75 4.42 1.84 0.79
CA PRO A 75 4.29 1.56 2.21
C PRO A 75 5.05 0.29 2.59
N ASP A 76 5.16 0.00 3.87
CA ASP A 76 5.66 -1.28 4.33
C ASP A 76 4.87 -2.41 3.67
N PRO A 77 5.54 -3.53 3.29
CA PRO A 77 4.85 -4.68 2.68
C PRO A 77 3.70 -5.21 3.52
N GLY A 78 3.79 -5.14 4.85
CA GLY A 78 2.72 -5.54 5.76
C GLY A 78 1.44 -4.72 5.60
N VAL A 79 1.53 -3.52 5.04
CA VAL A 79 0.37 -2.68 4.71
C VAL A 79 0.08 -2.74 3.21
N GLY A 80 1.10 -2.63 2.39
CA GLY A 80 0.95 -2.56 0.93
C GLY A 80 0.38 -3.83 0.31
N ILE A 81 0.84 -5.00 0.75
CA ILE A 81 0.39 -6.28 0.19
C ILE A 81 -1.08 -6.56 0.48
N PRO A 82 -1.58 -6.46 1.74
CA PRO A 82 -3.01 -6.62 1.98
C PRO A 82 -3.89 -5.67 1.19
N LEU A 83 -3.49 -4.41 1.06
CA LEU A 83 -4.25 -3.43 0.29
C LEU A 83 -4.18 -3.69 -1.21
N MET A 84 -3.05 -4.18 -1.71
CA MET A 84 -2.91 -4.62 -3.10
C MET A 84 -3.86 -5.79 -3.40
N ILE A 85 -3.93 -6.77 -2.51
CA ILE A 85 -4.84 -7.91 -2.64
C ILE A 85 -6.28 -7.42 -2.75
N ARG A 86 -6.68 -6.51 -1.85
CA ARG A 86 -8.01 -5.90 -1.87
C ARG A 86 -8.29 -5.18 -3.18
N LYS A 87 -7.32 -4.40 -3.65
CA LYS A 87 -7.44 -3.65 -4.90
C LYS A 87 -7.62 -4.57 -6.11
N ILE A 88 -6.81 -5.62 -6.21
CA ILE A 88 -6.91 -6.62 -7.29
C ILE A 88 -8.29 -7.27 -7.26
N ARG A 89 -8.76 -7.70 -6.10
CA ARG A 89 -10.09 -8.31 -5.96
C ARG A 89 -11.19 -7.36 -6.44
N ASN A 90 -11.14 -6.10 -6.00
CA ASN A 90 -12.13 -5.09 -6.40
C ASN A 90 -12.12 -4.85 -7.92
N GLU A 91 -10.94 -4.78 -8.53
CA GLU A 91 -10.81 -4.61 -9.98
C GLU A 91 -11.35 -5.80 -10.77
N MET A 92 -11.29 -6.99 -10.19
CA MET A 92 -11.88 -8.19 -10.78
C MET A 92 -13.39 -8.29 -10.56
N GLY A 93 -13.97 -7.37 -9.80
CA GLY A 93 -15.41 -7.38 -9.50
C GLY A 93 -15.83 -8.51 -8.57
N LEU A 94 -14.92 -9.07 -7.79
CA LEU A 94 -15.19 -10.20 -6.90
C LEU A 94 -15.43 -9.73 -5.47
N SER A 95 -16.38 -10.39 -4.78
CA SER A 95 -16.55 -10.21 -3.33
C SER A 95 -15.49 -11.02 -2.57
N GLN A 96 -15.30 -10.68 -1.30
CA GLN A 96 -14.41 -11.46 -0.42
C GLN A 96 -14.90 -12.91 -0.29
N LYS A 97 -16.21 -13.11 -0.23
CA LYS A 97 -16.80 -14.46 -0.14
C LYS A 97 -16.54 -15.28 -1.40
N GLU A 98 -16.61 -14.64 -2.58
CA GLU A 98 -16.33 -15.31 -3.84
C GLU A 98 -14.87 -15.77 -3.93
N VAL A 99 -13.92 -14.93 -3.50
CA VAL A 99 -12.50 -15.30 -3.48
C VAL A 99 -12.24 -16.41 -2.47
N ALA A 100 -12.81 -16.30 -1.27
CA ALA A 100 -12.69 -17.34 -0.26
C ALA A 100 -13.20 -18.69 -0.78
N HIS A 101 -14.33 -18.67 -1.50
CA HIS A 101 -14.89 -19.87 -2.12
C HIS A 101 -13.94 -20.49 -3.17
N ARG A 102 -13.37 -19.65 -4.03
CA ARG A 102 -12.40 -20.11 -5.04
C ARG A 102 -11.14 -20.72 -4.41
N LEU A 103 -10.75 -20.20 -3.25
CA LEU A 103 -9.57 -20.67 -2.49
C LEU A 103 -9.88 -21.87 -1.58
N HIS A 104 -11.15 -22.25 -1.45
CA HIS A 104 -11.61 -23.30 -0.53
C HIS A 104 -11.21 -23.04 0.93
N ILE A 105 -11.32 -21.77 1.36
CA ILE A 105 -11.04 -21.36 2.73
C ILE A 105 -12.25 -20.63 3.33
N ALA A 106 -12.27 -20.53 4.66
CA ALA A 106 -13.31 -19.80 5.37
C ALA A 106 -13.26 -18.31 5.04
N TYR A 107 -14.42 -17.67 5.00
CA TYR A 107 -14.55 -16.24 4.74
C TYR A 107 -13.70 -15.41 5.71
N GLN A 108 -13.75 -15.71 7.00
CA GLN A 108 -12.98 -14.99 8.02
C GLN A 108 -11.47 -15.13 7.80
N SER A 109 -11.01 -16.30 7.35
CA SER A 109 -9.60 -16.53 7.04
C SER A 109 -9.15 -15.66 5.88
N TYR A 110 -9.98 -15.55 4.84
CA TYR A 110 -9.66 -14.68 3.70
C TYR A 110 -9.69 -13.21 4.10
N GLN A 111 -10.66 -12.76 4.89
CA GLN A 111 -10.74 -11.37 5.36
C GLN A 111 -9.43 -10.91 6.01
N ALA A 112 -8.79 -11.78 6.77
CA ALA A 112 -7.52 -11.48 7.41
C ALA A 112 -6.41 -11.17 6.39
N TRP A 113 -6.44 -11.76 5.20
CA TRP A 113 -5.44 -11.50 4.16
C TRP A 113 -5.49 -10.09 3.60
N GLU A 114 -6.64 -9.42 3.68
CA GLU A 114 -6.82 -8.04 3.22
C GLU A 114 -6.67 -7.01 4.34
N ASN A 115 -6.43 -7.46 5.58
CA ASN A 115 -6.36 -6.57 6.73
C ASN A 115 -4.90 -6.29 7.12
N PRO A 116 -4.41 -5.04 6.92
CA PRO A 116 -3.01 -4.69 7.25
C PRO A 116 -2.61 -4.97 8.70
N LYS A 117 -3.57 -4.99 9.61
CA LYS A 117 -3.31 -5.19 11.04
C LYS A 117 -2.91 -6.62 11.38
N VAL A 118 -3.40 -7.61 10.63
CA VAL A 118 -3.22 -9.03 10.96
C VAL A 118 -2.69 -9.86 9.80
N ALA A 119 -2.65 -9.33 8.57
CA ALA A 119 -2.25 -10.09 7.40
C ALA A 119 -0.81 -10.58 7.48
N ASN A 120 -0.63 -11.86 7.24
CA ASN A 120 0.69 -12.46 7.13
C ASN A 120 0.61 -13.69 6.21
N PRO A 121 0.27 -13.49 4.92
CA PRO A 121 0.10 -14.62 4.01
C PRO A 121 1.45 -15.29 3.70
N THR A 122 1.42 -16.61 3.59
CA THR A 122 2.58 -17.39 3.14
C THR A 122 2.74 -17.25 1.63
N LEU A 123 3.92 -17.59 1.11
CA LEU A 123 4.15 -17.63 -0.34
C LEU A 123 3.17 -18.57 -1.04
N LYS A 124 2.86 -19.70 -0.42
CA LYS A 124 1.90 -20.67 -0.94
C LYS A 124 0.49 -20.07 -1.04
N GLN A 125 0.08 -19.32 -0.02
CA GLN A 125 -1.21 -18.63 0.00
C GLN A 125 -1.28 -17.56 -1.07
N LEU A 126 -0.22 -16.75 -1.21
CA LEU A 126 -0.15 -15.71 -2.26
C LEU A 126 -0.19 -16.32 -3.66
N SER A 127 0.49 -17.44 -3.88
CA SER A 127 0.49 -18.14 -5.16
C SER A 127 -0.92 -18.66 -5.50
N LYS A 128 -1.61 -19.23 -4.53
CA LYS A 128 -3.00 -19.71 -4.71
C LYS A 128 -3.95 -18.54 -5.00
N LEU A 129 -3.79 -17.44 -4.26
CA LEU A 129 -4.58 -16.24 -4.47
C LEU A 129 -4.40 -15.71 -5.91
N ALA A 130 -3.16 -15.60 -6.36
CA ALA A 130 -2.88 -15.14 -7.71
C ALA A 130 -3.63 -15.99 -8.75
N GLY A 131 -3.56 -17.32 -8.62
CA GLY A 131 -4.30 -18.22 -9.50
C GLY A 131 -5.81 -18.02 -9.44
N ALA A 132 -6.37 -17.79 -8.24
CA ALA A 132 -7.81 -17.60 -8.04
C ALA A 132 -8.33 -16.31 -8.69
N VAL A 133 -7.50 -15.30 -8.84
CA VAL A 133 -7.86 -14.01 -9.47
C VAL A 133 -7.29 -13.86 -10.89
N GLY A 134 -6.83 -14.98 -11.49
CA GLY A 134 -6.33 -14.97 -12.87
C GLY A 134 -5.01 -14.24 -13.05
N LYS A 135 -4.19 -14.17 -12.03
CA LYS A 135 -2.90 -13.48 -12.01
C LYS A 135 -1.74 -14.46 -11.78
N LYS A 136 -0.52 -13.95 -11.93
CA LYS A 136 0.70 -14.69 -11.64
C LYS A 136 1.48 -13.98 -10.54
N LEU A 137 1.91 -14.72 -9.54
CA LEU A 137 2.77 -14.17 -8.49
C LEU A 137 4.20 -14.00 -9.02
N VAL A 138 4.74 -12.80 -8.88
CA VAL A 138 6.14 -12.49 -9.18
C VAL A 138 6.72 -11.81 -7.96
N ILE A 139 7.90 -12.24 -7.52
CA ILE A 139 8.62 -11.65 -6.39
C ILE A 139 9.98 -11.20 -6.90
N ASP A 140 10.39 -10.01 -6.53
CA ASP A 140 11.67 -9.45 -6.89
C ASP A 140 12.31 -8.78 -5.68
N MET A 141 13.63 -8.73 -5.68
CA MET A 141 14.44 -8.03 -4.68
C MET A 141 15.43 -7.13 -5.44
N ILE A 142 15.28 -5.84 -5.19
CA ILE A 142 16.07 -4.82 -5.88
C ILE A 142 17.09 -4.18 -4.95
#